data_4d86d3efac1d3e7d32b3ecce3fe7a164
#
_entry.id   4d86d3efac1d3e7d32b3ecce3fe7a164
#
_cell.length_a   1.000
_cell.length_b   1.000
_cell.length_c   1.000
_cell.angle_alpha   90.00
_cell.angle_beta   90.00
_cell.angle_gamma   90.00
#
_symmetry.space_group_name_H-M   'P 1'
#
loop_
_entity.id
_entity.type
_entity.pdbx_description
1 polymer ?
#
loop_
_entity_poly.entity_id
_entity_poly.type
_entity_poly.pdbx_seq_one_letter_code
_entity_poly.pdbx_strand_id
1 'polypeptide(L)'
;YVPTRMTQNYQLLTTLYRENWIIQNIVQLIPDDALRKWYKVQTAIDPQYIDKLRRLERQTQLRDKLLEGMYWARLYGGAAGIILIKGQDDMSQPLDLDTIMPDSFLGLQILDRWTGIYPSSELVTDPEDEDFGLPAWYTVRDEERGQMVANVHHSRVIRFEGRRLPWLEKVTELYWGESEVEAIYQDLVRHDNVAANMAGLTFRANVTYMETDGLDQLLGTANTEMQRRFWNVMAAQSMMESNFGTRIVHKGDVMHQHQYTFAGLADVYDRMMMDVSGAARIPVTKLFGRSPAGMNATGESDMRNYNDYIDGIRDTVFRGILDKLLPILALSAWGRIPDDLEIDFEPMETASPLDNADVIAKKTGAIVTAYQSDLIDQETARRELHGMSEENGAFDAIT
;
A
#
# COMPACT_ATOMS: atom_id res chain seq x y z
N TYR A 1 15.64 21.45 8.05
CA TYR A 1 14.86 20.52 7.21
C TYR A 1 14.88 21.06 5.78
N VAL A 2 15.44 20.31 4.85
CA VAL A 2 15.41 20.64 3.41
C VAL A 2 14.33 19.78 2.79
N PRO A 3 13.26 20.35 2.22
CA PRO A 3 12.23 19.57 1.54
C PRO A 3 12.87 18.88 0.32
N THR A 4 12.75 17.56 0.27
CA THR A 4 13.40 16.75 -0.78
C THR A 4 12.60 16.69 -2.07
N ARG A 5 11.30 17.05 -2.06
CA ARG A 5 10.37 16.96 -3.21
C ARG A 5 10.58 15.66 -4.01
N MET A 6 10.66 14.56 -3.28
CA MET A 6 10.98 13.25 -3.85
C MET A 6 9.92 12.80 -4.86
N THR A 7 8.66 13.21 -4.65
CA THR A 7 7.54 12.94 -5.56
C THR A 7 7.85 13.37 -6.99
N GLN A 8 8.65 14.44 -7.19
CA GLN A 8 9.06 14.91 -8.51
C GLN A 8 10.22 14.12 -9.13
N ASN A 9 10.83 13.22 -8.38
CA ASN A 9 11.92 12.38 -8.86
C ASN A 9 11.44 10.94 -9.12
N TYR A 10 10.69 10.76 -10.21
CA TYR A 10 10.11 9.45 -10.57
C TYR A 10 11.16 8.35 -10.76
N GLN A 11 12.34 8.71 -11.24
CA GLN A 11 13.44 7.75 -11.47
C GLN A 11 13.94 7.16 -10.14
N LEU A 12 14.10 8.01 -9.13
CA LEU A 12 14.44 7.56 -7.78
C LEU A 12 13.32 6.69 -7.19
N LEU A 13 12.07 7.13 -7.29
CA LEU A 13 10.92 6.35 -6.81
C LEU A 13 10.83 4.99 -7.50
N THR A 14 11.03 4.94 -8.81
CA THR A 14 11.05 3.68 -9.57
C THR A 14 12.17 2.76 -9.10
N THR A 15 13.39 3.30 -8.91
CA THR A 15 14.53 2.54 -8.42
C THR A 15 14.28 1.98 -7.03
N LEU A 16 13.80 2.81 -6.12
CA LEU A 16 13.44 2.40 -4.77
C LEU A 16 12.37 1.31 -4.75
N TYR A 17 11.34 1.44 -5.57
CA TYR A 17 10.29 0.42 -5.70
C TYR A 17 10.83 -0.92 -6.22
N ARG A 18 11.78 -0.88 -7.17
CA ARG A 18 12.37 -2.11 -7.75
C ARG A 18 13.36 -2.81 -6.82
N GLU A 19 14.08 -2.06 -6.00
CA GLU A 19 15.22 -2.57 -5.23
C GLU A 19 14.90 -2.77 -3.74
N ASN A 20 13.86 -2.10 -3.20
CA ASN A 20 13.54 -2.14 -1.78
C ASN A 20 12.16 -2.79 -1.54
N TRP A 21 12.17 -4.00 -0.98
CA TRP A 21 10.96 -4.78 -0.68
C TRP A 21 10.02 -4.09 0.35
N ILE A 22 10.57 -3.26 1.26
CA ILE A 22 9.75 -2.53 2.23
C ILE A 22 8.90 -1.50 1.49
N ILE A 23 9.47 -0.80 0.51
CA ILE A 23 8.74 0.14 -0.33
C ILE A 23 7.68 -0.57 -1.17
N GLN A 24 7.99 -1.75 -1.73
CA GLN A 24 6.98 -2.55 -2.43
C GLN A 24 5.79 -2.87 -1.51
N ASN A 25 6.07 -3.35 -0.31
CA ASN A 25 5.02 -3.63 0.67
C ASN A 25 4.21 -2.38 1.04
N ILE A 26 4.86 -1.24 1.27
CA ILE A 26 4.18 0.02 1.59
C ILE A 26 3.24 0.47 0.46
N VAL A 27 3.66 0.30 -0.78
CA VAL A 27 2.87 0.66 -1.96
C VAL A 27 1.68 -0.30 -2.14
N GLN A 28 1.88 -1.61 -1.95
CA GLN A 28 0.93 -2.64 -2.35
C GLN A 28 -0.04 -3.06 -1.24
N LEU A 29 0.42 -3.24 0.01
CA LEU A 29 -0.38 -3.89 1.06
C LEU A 29 -1.72 -3.22 1.33
N ILE A 30 -1.77 -1.90 1.38
CA ILE A 30 -3.02 -1.17 1.67
C ILE A 30 -4.05 -1.35 0.54
N PRO A 31 -3.72 -1.14 -0.76
CA PRO A 31 -4.65 -1.43 -1.85
C PRO A 31 -5.06 -2.90 -1.92
N ASP A 32 -4.13 -3.84 -1.73
CA ASP A 32 -4.41 -5.27 -1.74
C ASP A 32 -5.42 -5.66 -0.67
N ASP A 33 -5.23 -5.17 0.56
CA ASP A 33 -6.17 -5.42 1.64
C ASP A 33 -7.51 -4.72 1.39
N ALA A 34 -7.53 -3.50 0.90
CA ALA A 34 -8.75 -2.76 0.63
C ALA A 34 -9.64 -3.45 -0.42
N LEU A 35 -9.05 -4.06 -1.44
CA LEU A 35 -9.78 -4.77 -2.48
C LEU A 35 -9.80 -6.30 -2.26
N ARG A 36 -9.27 -6.82 -1.15
CA ARG A 36 -9.28 -8.25 -0.84
C ARG A 36 -10.69 -8.80 -0.76
N LYS A 37 -11.58 -8.11 -0.03
CA LYS A 37 -13.00 -8.34 -0.05
C LYS A 37 -13.62 -7.39 -1.08
N TRP A 38 -14.15 -7.95 -2.17
CA TRP A 38 -14.78 -7.16 -3.23
C TRP A 38 -16.09 -6.56 -2.73
N TYR A 39 -16.57 -5.51 -3.38
CA TYR A 39 -17.84 -4.91 -3.05
C TYR A 39 -19.01 -5.85 -3.36
N LYS A 40 -20.09 -5.70 -2.65
CA LYS A 40 -21.40 -6.32 -2.95
C LYS A 40 -22.28 -5.29 -3.64
N VAL A 41 -23.08 -5.77 -4.58
CA VAL A 41 -24.13 -4.96 -5.22
C VAL A 41 -25.43 -5.23 -4.50
N GLN A 42 -26.07 -4.16 -4.03
CA GLN A 42 -27.40 -4.17 -3.46
C GLN A 42 -28.38 -3.69 -4.53
N THR A 43 -29.32 -4.53 -4.92
CA THR A 43 -30.37 -4.22 -5.89
C THR A 43 -31.40 -5.35 -5.89
N ALA A 44 -32.65 -5.04 -6.19
CA ALA A 44 -33.75 -6.01 -6.37
C ALA A 44 -33.68 -6.77 -7.70
N ILE A 45 -32.64 -6.58 -8.50
CA ILE A 45 -32.47 -7.24 -9.81
C ILE A 45 -32.24 -8.75 -9.62
N ASP A 46 -32.69 -9.56 -10.59
CA ASP A 46 -32.48 -11.01 -10.57
C ASP A 46 -30.96 -11.36 -10.47
N PRO A 47 -30.62 -12.35 -9.63
CA PRO A 47 -29.20 -12.77 -9.43
C PRO A 47 -28.42 -13.08 -10.71
N GLN A 48 -29.08 -13.56 -11.77
CA GLN A 48 -28.42 -13.79 -13.06
C GLN A 48 -27.77 -12.53 -13.67
N TYR A 49 -28.30 -11.34 -13.38
CA TYR A 49 -27.73 -10.08 -13.85
C TYR A 49 -26.49 -9.70 -13.04
N ILE A 50 -26.47 -10.01 -11.75
CA ILE A 50 -25.29 -9.85 -10.91
C ILE A 50 -24.14 -10.72 -11.44
N ASP A 51 -24.44 -11.96 -11.86
CA ASP A 51 -23.45 -12.86 -12.47
C ASP A 51 -22.88 -12.30 -13.78
N LYS A 52 -23.69 -11.61 -14.59
CA LYS A 52 -23.22 -10.93 -15.81
C LYS A 52 -22.25 -9.80 -15.47
N LEU A 53 -22.57 -8.97 -14.48
CA LEU A 53 -21.69 -7.91 -13.99
C LEU A 53 -20.36 -8.51 -13.51
N ARG A 54 -20.40 -9.55 -12.67
CA ARG A 54 -19.20 -10.24 -12.18
C ARG A 54 -18.35 -10.84 -13.31
N ARG A 55 -18.99 -11.29 -14.38
CA ARG A 55 -18.29 -11.78 -15.58
C ARG A 55 -17.61 -10.65 -16.31
N LEU A 56 -18.28 -9.51 -16.53
CA LEU A 56 -17.73 -8.32 -17.14
C LEU A 56 -16.51 -7.82 -16.36
N GLU A 57 -16.61 -7.68 -15.05
CA GLU A 57 -15.51 -7.29 -14.17
C GLU A 57 -14.27 -8.20 -14.31
N ARG A 58 -14.48 -9.51 -14.37
CA ARG A 58 -13.39 -10.48 -14.57
C ARG A 58 -12.78 -10.38 -15.97
N GLN A 59 -13.60 -10.22 -17.00
CA GLN A 59 -13.14 -10.13 -18.39
C GLN A 59 -12.30 -8.87 -18.62
N THR A 60 -12.68 -7.76 -18.00
CA THR A 60 -11.96 -6.47 -18.09
C THR A 60 -10.86 -6.33 -17.04
N GLN A 61 -10.66 -7.36 -16.18
CA GLN A 61 -9.69 -7.33 -15.08
C GLN A 61 -9.83 -6.08 -14.19
N LEU A 62 -11.07 -5.64 -13.96
CA LEU A 62 -11.36 -4.37 -13.31
C LEU A 62 -10.65 -4.23 -11.96
N ARG A 63 -10.69 -5.27 -11.11
CA ARG A 63 -10.02 -5.27 -9.81
C ARG A 63 -8.51 -5.04 -9.93
N ASP A 64 -7.86 -5.74 -10.86
CA ASP A 64 -6.41 -5.63 -11.07
C ASP A 64 -6.03 -4.24 -11.59
N LYS A 65 -6.89 -3.65 -12.44
CA LYS A 65 -6.72 -2.28 -12.92
C LYS A 65 -6.88 -1.24 -11.82
N LEU A 66 -7.82 -1.41 -10.91
CA LEU A 66 -7.98 -0.54 -9.74
C LEU A 66 -6.76 -0.66 -8.80
N LEU A 67 -6.25 -1.87 -8.57
CA LEU A 67 -5.03 -2.10 -7.80
C LEU A 67 -3.84 -1.40 -8.47
N GLU A 68 -3.64 -1.60 -9.77
CA GLU A 68 -2.57 -0.97 -10.55
C GLU A 68 -2.61 0.56 -10.41
N GLY A 69 -3.79 1.17 -10.57
CA GLY A 69 -3.97 2.62 -10.40
C GLY A 69 -3.60 3.11 -9.01
N MET A 70 -4.01 2.37 -7.97
CA MET A 70 -3.67 2.70 -6.59
C MET A 70 -2.17 2.51 -6.27
N TYR A 71 -1.51 1.48 -6.83
CA TYR A 71 -0.07 1.31 -6.64
C TYR A 71 0.70 2.50 -7.20
N TRP A 72 0.38 2.92 -8.42
CA TRP A 72 1.06 4.06 -9.04
C TRP A 72 0.70 5.38 -8.37
N ALA A 73 -0.52 5.55 -7.87
CA ALA A 73 -0.89 6.72 -7.09
C ALA A 73 -0.08 6.80 -5.78
N ARG A 74 0.08 5.70 -5.07
CA ARG A 74 0.87 5.63 -3.84
C ARG A 74 2.36 5.80 -4.09
N LEU A 75 2.87 5.26 -5.20
CA LEU A 75 4.29 5.36 -5.56
C LEU A 75 4.65 6.76 -6.07
N TYR A 76 3.89 7.27 -7.03
CA TYR A 76 4.22 8.49 -7.76
C TYR A 76 3.40 9.72 -7.35
N GLY A 77 2.43 9.56 -6.45
CA GLY A 77 1.53 10.63 -6.04
C GLY A 77 0.28 10.77 -6.91
N GLY A 78 0.18 10.04 -8.02
CA GLY A 78 -1.00 10.08 -8.87
C GLY A 78 -0.95 9.12 -10.04
N ALA A 79 -2.13 8.65 -10.44
CA ALA A 79 -2.36 7.86 -11.65
C ALA A 79 -3.77 8.13 -12.19
N ALA A 80 -4.00 7.80 -13.44
CA ALA A 80 -5.29 7.89 -14.08
C ALA A 80 -5.68 6.57 -14.75
N GLY A 81 -6.96 6.22 -14.65
CA GLY A 81 -7.59 5.16 -15.42
C GLY A 81 -8.49 5.76 -16.49
N ILE A 82 -8.17 5.53 -17.76
CA ILE A 82 -9.00 5.99 -18.88
C ILE A 82 -10.08 4.94 -19.14
N ILE A 83 -11.33 5.36 -19.13
CA ILE A 83 -12.49 4.52 -19.39
C ILE A 83 -12.61 4.27 -20.89
N LEU A 84 -12.53 3.00 -21.29
CA LEU A 84 -12.60 2.59 -22.68
C LEU A 84 -13.98 2.00 -23.00
N ILE A 85 -14.71 2.65 -23.92
CA ILE A 85 -16.05 2.23 -24.35
C ILE A 85 -16.04 2.02 -25.87
N LYS A 86 -16.51 0.86 -26.30
CA LYS A 86 -16.67 0.53 -27.73
C LYS A 86 -17.69 1.46 -28.39
N GLY A 87 -17.30 2.08 -29.49
CA GLY A 87 -18.15 3.03 -30.22
C GLY A 87 -18.03 4.47 -29.76
N GLN A 88 -17.21 4.75 -28.76
CA GLN A 88 -16.88 6.10 -28.30
C GLN A 88 -15.36 6.34 -28.44
N ASP A 89 -14.88 6.32 -29.70
CA ASP A 89 -13.44 6.36 -30.03
C ASP A 89 -12.82 7.76 -29.85
N ASP A 90 -13.63 8.84 -29.95
CA ASP A 90 -13.16 10.20 -29.70
C ASP A 90 -13.12 10.49 -28.19
N MET A 91 -11.94 10.32 -27.59
CA MET A 91 -11.72 10.56 -26.18
C MET A 91 -11.84 12.03 -25.76
N SER A 92 -11.83 12.97 -26.71
CA SER A 92 -11.99 14.39 -26.44
C SER A 92 -13.45 14.79 -26.16
N GLN A 93 -14.41 13.95 -26.50
CA GLN A 93 -15.81 14.16 -26.15
C GLN A 93 -16.11 13.67 -24.73
N PRO A 94 -17.06 14.31 -24.03
CA PRO A 94 -17.55 13.79 -22.76
C PRO A 94 -18.01 12.33 -22.87
N LEU A 95 -17.94 11.60 -21.76
CA LEU A 95 -18.50 10.28 -21.69
C LEU A 95 -20.03 10.36 -21.82
N ASP A 96 -20.58 9.70 -22.83
CA ASP A 96 -22.01 9.68 -23.11
C ASP A 96 -22.61 8.36 -22.60
N LEU A 97 -23.35 8.42 -21.50
CA LEU A 97 -23.99 7.24 -20.90
C LEU A 97 -25.12 6.68 -21.77
N ASP A 98 -25.81 7.54 -22.52
CA ASP A 98 -26.97 7.14 -23.35
C ASP A 98 -26.58 6.25 -24.54
N THR A 99 -25.33 6.33 -24.98
CA THR A 99 -24.81 5.52 -26.10
C THR A 99 -24.08 4.24 -25.64
N ILE A 100 -24.02 3.97 -24.35
CA ILE A 100 -23.40 2.75 -23.83
C ILE A 100 -24.33 1.54 -24.09
N MET A 101 -23.87 0.64 -24.95
CA MET A 101 -24.59 -0.57 -25.32
C MET A 101 -24.12 -1.76 -24.45
N PRO A 102 -24.91 -2.84 -24.36
CA PRO A 102 -24.45 -4.08 -23.74
C PRO A 102 -23.11 -4.55 -24.31
N ASP A 103 -22.23 -5.04 -23.44
CA ASP A 103 -20.87 -5.52 -23.76
C ASP A 103 -19.98 -4.45 -24.42
N SER A 104 -20.21 -3.15 -24.16
CA SER A 104 -19.40 -2.06 -24.71
C SER A 104 -18.26 -1.59 -23.81
N PHE A 105 -18.29 -1.88 -22.51
CA PHE A 105 -17.18 -1.56 -21.61
C PHE A 105 -15.98 -2.45 -21.90
N LEU A 106 -14.86 -1.86 -22.33
CA LEU A 106 -13.64 -2.57 -22.70
C LEU A 106 -12.64 -2.69 -21.55
N GLY A 107 -12.80 -1.85 -20.52
CA GLY A 107 -11.93 -1.83 -19.36
C GLY A 107 -11.33 -0.46 -19.08
N LEU A 108 -10.28 -0.45 -18.24
CA LEU A 108 -9.51 0.74 -17.89
C LEU A 108 -8.09 0.64 -18.44
N GLN A 109 -7.61 1.72 -19.04
CA GLN A 109 -6.18 1.90 -19.31
C GLN A 109 -5.55 2.73 -18.19
N ILE A 110 -4.64 2.13 -17.44
CA ILE A 110 -3.98 2.80 -16.32
C ILE A 110 -2.69 3.45 -16.81
N LEU A 111 -2.52 4.73 -16.46
CA LEU A 111 -1.33 5.53 -16.75
C LEU A 111 -0.92 6.25 -15.47
N ASP A 112 0.35 6.22 -15.14
CA ASP A 112 0.87 7.02 -14.03
C ASP A 112 1.09 8.49 -14.45
N ARG A 113 1.25 9.37 -13.48
CA ARG A 113 1.38 10.82 -13.71
C ARG A 113 2.66 11.23 -14.46
N TRP A 114 3.66 10.36 -14.57
CA TRP A 114 4.96 10.66 -15.18
C TRP A 114 5.09 10.08 -16.58
N THR A 115 4.40 8.96 -16.86
CA THR A 115 4.54 8.22 -18.11
C THR A 115 3.27 8.28 -18.94
N GLY A 116 2.97 9.43 -19.49
CA GLY A 116 2.00 9.48 -20.57
C GLY A 116 0.71 10.24 -20.32
N ILE A 117 0.37 10.66 -19.08
CA ILE A 117 -0.84 11.45 -18.84
C ILE A 117 -0.53 12.78 -18.15
N TYR A 118 -0.97 13.88 -18.77
CA TYR A 118 -0.68 15.23 -18.33
C TYR A 118 -1.98 16.03 -18.18
N PRO A 119 -2.31 16.52 -16.97
CA PRO A 119 -3.50 17.33 -16.76
C PRO A 119 -3.35 18.71 -17.40
N SER A 120 -4.46 19.26 -17.88
CA SER A 120 -4.52 20.64 -18.39
C SER A 120 -4.49 21.66 -17.24
N SER A 121 -4.20 22.92 -17.58
CA SER A 121 -4.36 24.05 -16.66
C SER A 121 -5.80 24.55 -16.59
N GLU A 122 -6.65 24.18 -17.53
CA GLU A 122 -8.09 24.46 -17.50
C GLU A 122 -8.74 23.54 -16.45
N LEU A 123 -9.59 24.14 -15.61
CA LEU A 123 -10.31 23.42 -14.55
C LEU A 123 -11.79 23.34 -14.90
N VAL A 124 -12.44 22.31 -14.38
CA VAL A 124 -13.89 22.20 -14.38
C VAL A 124 -14.44 23.29 -13.48
N THR A 125 -15.28 24.17 -14.06
CA THR A 125 -15.84 25.35 -13.37
C THR A 125 -17.30 25.19 -12.99
N ASP A 126 -17.95 24.12 -13.39
CA ASP A 126 -19.32 23.82 -13.03
C ASP A 126 -19.36 23.28 -11.59
N PRO A 127 -20.01 23.96 -10.64
CA PRO A 127 -20.11 23.49 -9.25
C PRO A 127 -20.96 22.22 -9.08
N GLU A 128 -21.80 21.88 -10.07
CA GLU A 128 -22.64 20.66 -10.03
C GLU A 128 -21.88 19.42 -10.56
N ASP A 129 -20.72 19.61 -11.20
CA ASP A 129 -19.89 18.53 -11.68
C ASP A 129 -19.07 17.90 -10.54
N GLU A 130 -19.01 16.57 -10.48
CA GLU A 130 -18.26 15.81 -9.49
C GLU A 130 -16.75 16.15 -9.50
N ASP A 131 -16.21 16.50 -10.69
CA ASP A 131 -14.81 16.87 -10.89
C ASP A 131 -14.56 18.37 -10.72
N PHE A 132 -15.48 19.15 -10.10
CA PHE A 132 -15.32 20.59 -9.88
C PHE A 132 -13.96 20.96 -9.28
N GLY A 133 -13.27 21.91 -9.93
CA GLY A 133 -11.95 22.38 -9.50
C GLY A 133 -10.78 21.43 -9.85
N LEU A 134 -11.04 20.36 -10.58
CA LEU A 134 -10.04 19.46 -11.15
C LEU A 134 -9.78 19.80 -12.64
N PRO A 135 -8.68 19.29 -13.23
CA PRO A 135 -8.38 19.51 -14.65
C PRO A 135 -9.49 19.02 -15.56
N ALA A 136 -9.95 19.90 -16.48
CA ALA A 136 -11.01 19.58 -17.42
C ALA A 136 -10.57 18.61 -18.53
N TRP A 137 -9.27 18.58 -18.81
CA TRP A 137 -8.68 17.77 -19.88
C TRP A 137 -7.40 17.09 -19.42
N TYR A 138 -7.13 15.94 -20.03
CA TYR A 138 -5.89 15.20 -19.85
C TYR A 138 -5.28 14.90 -21.21
N THR A 139 -4.02 15.25 -21.42
CA THR A 139 -3.29 14.93 -22.64
C THR A 139 -2.53 13.63 -22.44
N VAL A 140 -2.78 12.65 -23.29
CA VAL A 140 -2.01 11.41 -23.36
C VAL A 140 -0.93 11.55 -24.42
N ARG A 141 0.32 11.24 -24.05
CA ARG A 141 1.47 11.29 -24.95
C ARG A 141 2.11 9.90 -25.07
N ASP A 142 2.57 9.60 -26.28
CA ASP A 142 3.48 8.48 -26.49
C ASP A 142 4.90 8.97 -26.15
N GLU A 143 5.46 8.50 -25.05
CA GLU A 143 6.80 8.93 -24.61
C GLU A 143 7.92 8.50 -25.55
N GLU A 144 7.78 7.35 -26.22
CA GLU A 144 8.79 6.89 -27.19
C GLU A 144 8.86 7.81 -28.42
N ARG A 145 7.72 8.38 -28.81
CA ARG A 145 7.60 9.24 -30.00
C ARG A 145 7.47 10.72 -29.67
N GLY A 146 7.23 11.06 -28.40
CA GLY A 146 7.00 12.43 -27.95
C GLY A 146 5.78 13.11 -28.58
N GLN A 147 4.87 12.32 -29.18
CA GLN A 147 3.69 12.81 -29.88
C GLN A 147 2.46 12.75 -28.97
N MET A 148 1.60 13.74 -29.09
CA MET A 148 0.27 13.71 -28.50
C MET A 148 -0.55 12.62 -29.20
N VAL A 149 -1.05 11.67 -28.42
CA VAL A 149 -1.89 10.58 -28.93
C VAL A 149 -3.36 10.95 -28.84
N ALA A 150 -3.80 11.51 -27.71
CA ALA A 150 -5.18 11.90 -27.49
C ALA A 150 -5.32 13.00 -26.43
N ASN A 151 -6.37 13.82 -26.55
CA ASN A 151 -6.92 14.56 -25.43
C ASN A 151 -8.08 13.76 -24.86
N VAL A 152 -8.13 13.64 -23.53
CA VAL A 152 -9.16 12.89 -22.82
C VAL A 152 -9.95 13.84 -21.95
N HIS A 153 -11.27 13.82 -22.09
CA HIS A 153 -12.18 14.62 -21.27
C HIS A 153 -12.20 14.07 -19.84
N HIS A 154 -12.32 14.93 -18.80
CA HIS A 154 -12.28 14.53 -17.39
C HIS A 154 -13.31 13.45 -17.05
N SER A 155 -14.51 13.49 -17.62
CA SER A 155 -15.56 12.49 -17.38
C SER A 155 -15.16 11.06 -17.73
N ARG A 156 -14.15 10.88 -18.61
CA ARG A 156 -13.59 9.56 -18.99
C ARG A 156 -12.41 9.13 -18.15
N VAL A 157 -12.04 9.91 -17.12
CA VAL A 157 -10.86 9.67 -16.31
C VAL A 157 -11.27 9.32 -14.89
N ILE A 158 -10.79 8.18 -14.41
CA ILE A 158 -10.79 7.82 -12.99
C ILE A 158 -9.45 8.30 -12.42
N ARG A 159 -9.51 9.17 -11.42
CA ARG A 159 -8.31 9.67 -10.75
C ARG A 159 -7.97 8.79 -9.57
N PHE A 160 -6.71 8.39 -9.50
CA PHE A 160 -6.11 7.77 -8.32
C PHE A 160 -5.14 8.78 -7.72
N GLU A 161 -5.47 9.33 -6.57
CA GLU A 161 -4.63 10.34 -5.91
C GLU A 161 -3.78 9.70 -4.81
N GLY A 162 -2.52 10.15 -4.70
CA GLY A 162 -1.64 9.84 -3.58
C GLY A 162 -2.07 10.56 -2.31
N ARG A 163 -1.12 10.88 -1.43
CA ARG A 163 -1.41 11.63 -0.20
C ARG A 163 -1.94 13.03 -0.53
N ARG A 164 -2.99 13.41 0.19
CA ARG A 164 -3.61 14.73 0.01
C ARG A 164 -2.64 15.85 0.40
N LEU A 165 -2.59 16.88 -0.44
CA LEU A 165 -1.77 18.06 -0.26
C LEU A 165 -2.63 19.30 0.00
N PRO A 166 -2.10 20.31 0.73
CA PRO A 166 -2.69 21.64 0.76
C PRO A 166 -2.79 22.23 -0.66
N TRP A 167 -3.74 23.16 -0.87
CA TRP A 167 -4.08 23.69 -2.20
C TRP A 167 -2.86 24.15 -3.02
N LEU A 168 -1.98 24.94 -2.44
CA LEU A 168 -0.81 25.49 -3.14
C LEU A 168 0.16 24.39 -3.59
N GLU A 169 0.41 23.40 -2.74
CA GLU A 169 1.24 22.24 -3.06
C GLU A 169 0.56 21.35 -4.10
N LYS A 170 -0.77 21.16 -4.01
CA LYS A 170 -1.54 20.40 -5.00
C LYS A 170 -1.43 21.04 -6.40
N VAL A 171 -1.48 22.37 -6.50
CA VAL A 171 -1.27 23.09 -7.77
C VAL A 171 0.14 22.87 -8.30
N THR A 172 1.15 22.92 -7.42
CA THR A 172 2.56 22.66 -7.79
C THR A 172 2.77 21.23 -8.29
N GLU A 173 2.03 20.28 -7.73
CA GLU A 173 2.03 18.86 -8.13
C GLU A 173 1.03 18.57 -9.28
N LEU A 174 0.64 19.58 -10.05
CA LEU A 174 -0.26 19.47 -11.21
C LEU A 174 -1.60 18.80 -10.83
N TYR A 175 -2.18 19.21 -9.72
CA TYR A 175 -3.43 18.67 -9.15
C TYR A 175 -3.37 17.19 -8.74
N TRP A 176 -2.18 16.59 -8.65
CA TRP A 176 -1.95 15.27 -8.06
C TRP A 176 -1.62 15.36 -6.57
N GLY A 177 -1.54 14.22 -5.92
CA GLY A 177 -1.08 14.11 -4.55
C GLY A 177 0.44 13.94 -4.42
N GLU A 178 0.88 13.64 -3.22
CA GLU A 178 2.27 13.31 -2.86
C GLU A 178 2.47 11.79 -2.83
N SER A 179 3.69 11.34 -3.13
CA SER A 179 4.09 9.94 -2.96
C SER A 179 4.06 9.53 -1.48
N GLU A 180 3.54 8.35 -1.18
CA GLU A 180 3.64 7.76 0.16
C GLU A 180 5.10 7.55 0.58
N VAL A 181 5.98 7.27 -0.38
CA VAL A 181 7.40 7.04 -0.14
C VAL A 181 8.09 8.29 0.41
N GLU A 182 7.71 9.49 -0.06
CA GLU A 182 8.32 10.75 0.38
C GLU A 182 8.16 10.95 1.90
N ALA A 183 6.98 10.65 2.42
CA ALA A 183 6.68 10.84 3.84
C ALA A 183 7.47 9.92 4.78
N ILE A 184 7.77 8.71 4.31
CA ILE A 184 8.44 7.68 5.12
C ILE A 184 9.94 7.58 4.85
N TYR A 185 10.44 8.28 3.83
CA TYR A 185 11.80 8.13 3.35
C TYR A 185 12.87 8.33 4.41
N GLN A 186 12.68 9.31 5.29
CA GLN A 186 13.64 9.59 6.36
C GLN A 186 13.74 8.44 7.37
N ASP A 187 12.61 7.83 7.70
CA ASP A 187 12.55 6.70 8.63
C ASP A 187 13.14 5.43 7.98
N LEU A 188 12.87 5.23 6.69
CA LEU A 188 13.47 4.16 5.91
C LEU A 188 15.00 4.29 5.85
N VAL A 189 15.54 5.49 5.58
CA VAL A 189 17.00 5.74 5.56
C VAL A 189 17.61 5.47 6.93
N ARG A 190 16.95 5.85 8.02
CA ARG A 190 17.43 5.52 9.38
C ARG A 190 17.47 4.02 9.62
N HIS A 191 16.39 3.31 9.25
CA HIS A 191 16.29 1.87 9.34
C HIS A 191 17.43 1.18 8.58
N ASP A 192 17.65 1.54 7.31
CA ASP A 192 18.67 0.94 6.45
C ASP A 192 20.10 1.23 6.96
N ASN A 193 20.34 2.44 7.48
CA ASN A 193 21.61 2.79 8.09
C ASN A 193 21.88 1.95 9.35
N VAL A 194 20.88 1.74 10.20
CA VAL A 194 21.02 0.89 11.40
C VAL A 194 21.28 -0.56 10.97
N ALA A 195 20.54 -1.09 10.00
CA ALA A 195 20.73 -2.44 9.48
C ALA A 195 22.15 -2.64 8.92
N ALA A 196 22.65 -1.69 8.11
CA ALA A 196 23.98 -1.73 7.54
C ALA A 196 25.09 -1.65 8.62
N ASN A 197 24.91 -0.77 9.63
CA ASN A 197 25.85 -0.66 10.74
C ASN A 197 25.88 -1.94 11.60
N MET A 198 24.72 -2.54 11.87
CA MET A 198 24.62 -3.81 12.60
C MET A 198 25.34 -4.94 11.83
N ALA A 199 25.13 -5.04 10.52
CA ALA A 199 25.84 -6.00 9.69
C ALA A 199 27.36 -5.74 9.74
N GLY A 200 27.80 -4.47 9.63
CA GLY A 200 29.21 -4.09 9.75
C GLY A 200 29.83 -4.44 11.11
N LEU A 201 29.09 -4.26 12.20
CA LEU A 201 29.53 -4.63 13.54
C LEU A 201 29.68 -6.17 13.70
N THR A 202 28.81 -6.95 13.06
CA THR A 202 28.88 -8.43 13.08
C THR A 202 30.19 -8.93 12.48
N PHE A 203 30.65 -8.29 11.40
CA PHE A 203 31.96 -8.60 10.79
C PHE A 203 33.15 -8.15 11.64
N ARG A 204 32.98 -7.17 12.54
CA ARG A 204 33.98 -6.64 13.43
C ARG A 204 33.86 -7.16 14.87
N ALA A 205 33.09 -8.24 15.07
CA ALA A 205 32.80 -8.80 16.38
C ALA A 205 34.02 -9.12 17.21
N ASN A 206 35.12 -9.45 16.55
CA ASN A 206 36.40 -9.75 17.16
C ASN A 206 37.47 -8.86 16.55
N VAL A 207 37.88 -7.82 17.25
CA VAL A 207 39.06 -7.04 16.88
C VAL A 207 40.24 -7.50 17.73
N THR A 208 41.25 -8.00 17.05
CA THR A 208 42.49 -8.39 17.69
C THR A 208 43.54 -7.30 17.51
N TYR A 209 44.09 -6.81 18.60
CA TYR A 209 45.23 -5.90 18.62
C TYR A 209 46.48 -6.72 18.97
N MET A 210 47.54 -6.49 18.21
CA MET A 210 48.84 -7.07 18.52
C MET A 210 49.78 -5.91 18.81
N GLU A 211 50.32 -5.90 20.03
CA GLU A 211 51.39 -4.99 20.42
C GLU A 211 52.71 -5.64 20.05
N THR A 212 53.51 -4.96 19.25
CA THR A 212 54.85 -5.40 18.86
C THR A 212 55.87 -4.24 19.05
N ASP A 213 57.00 -4.55 19.59
CA ASP A 213 58.05 -3.57 19.81
C ASP A 213 58.67 -3.17 18.48
N GLY A 214 58.98 -1.84 18.33
CA GLY A 214 59.70 -1.34 17.19
C GLY A 214 58.86 -1.06 15.92
N LEU A 215 57.50 -1.13 15.99
CA LEU A 215 56.66 -0.84 14.86
C LEU A 215 56.87 0.55 14.27
N ASP A 216 57.04 1.55 15.12
CA ASP A 216 57.33 2.95 14.70
C ASP A 216 58.64 3.06 13.95
N GLN A 217 59.68 2.31 14.39
CA GLN A 217 60.97 2.28 13.70
C GLN A 217 60.85 1.58 12.34
N LEU A 218 60.05 0.56 12.25
CA LEU A 218 59.83 -0.22 11.04
C LEU A 218 59.00 0.52 10.01
N LEU A 219 57.99 1.27 10.43
CA LEU A 219 57.14 2.10 9.56
C LEU A 219 57.85 3.44 9.18
N GLY A 220 58.68 3.99 10.06
CA GLY A 220 59.42 5.20 9.83
C GLY A 220 60.77 5.02 9.04
N THR A 221 61.17 3.78 8.75
CA THR A 221 62.41 3.52 8.04
C THR A 221 62.24 3.65 6.53
N ALA A 222 63.28 4.20 5.86
CA ALA A 222 63.32 4.29 4.40
C ALA A 222 63.60 2.93 3.69
N ASN A 223 63.73 1.83 4.45
CA ASN A 223 64.02 0.52 3.92
C ASN A 223 62.74 -0.18 3.40
N THR A 224 62.48 -0.01 2.11
CA THR A 224 61.31 -0.52 1.40
C THR A 224 61.22 -2.04 1.42
N GLU A 225 62.34 -2.76 1.50
CA GLU A 225 62.37 -4.21 1.53
C GLU A 225 61.91 -4.76 2.90
N MET A 226 62.25 -4.09 3.97
CA MET A 226 61.86 -4.44 5.34
C MET A 226 60.37 -4.18 5.54
N GLN A 227 59.85 -3.08 5.03
CA GLN A 227 58.41 -2.78 5.01
C GLN A 227 57.64 -3.84 4.19
N ARG A 228 58.14 -4.23 3.01
CA ARG A 228 57.49 -5.23 2.17
C ARG A 228 57.45 -6.59 2.85
N ARG A 229 58.50 -7.01 3.53
CA ARG A 229 58.53 -8.25 4.31
C ARG A 229 57.51 -8.21 5.45
N PHE A 230 57.39 -7.11 6.16
CA PHE A 230 56.41 -6.90 7.21
C PHE A 230 54.98 -7.06 6.68
N TRP A 231 54.64 -6.35 5.59
CA TRP A 231 53.33 -6.45 4.97
C TRP A 231 53.01 -7.85 4.44
N ASN A 232 54.00 -8.57 3.90
CA ASN A 232 53.80 -9.94 3.47
C ASN A 232 53.52 -10.90 4.64
N VAL A 233 54.18 -10.70 5.77
CA VAL A 233 53.89 -11.48 6.99
C VAL A 233 52.52 -11.15 7.53
N MET A 234 52.13 -9.88 7.59
CA MET A 234 50.80 -9.45 8.02
C MET A 234 49.70 -10.02 7.10
N ALA A 235 49.87 -9.98 5.78
CA ALA A 235 48.97 -10.52 4.80
C ALA A 235 48.83 -12.05 4.96
N ALA A 236 49.95 -12.76 5.15
CA ALA A 236 49.94 -14.21 5.39
C ALA A 236 49.23 -14.55 6.70
N GLN A 237 49.46 -13.78 7.76
CA GLN A 237 48.70 -13.98 9.03
C GLN A 237 47.22 -13.70 8.88
N SER A 238 46.83 -12.65 8.17
CA SER A 238 45.42 -12.31 7.89
C SER A 238 44.73 -13.40 7.08
N MET A 239 45.43 -14.03 6.11
CA MET A 239 44.91 -15.17 5.33
C MET A 239 44.74 -16.44 6.18
N MET A 240 45.57 -16.61 7.19
CA MET A 240 45.48 -17.77 8.11
C MET A 240 44.49 -17.54 9.24
N GLU A 241 44.01 -16.29 9.41
CA GLU A 241 43.06 -15.94 10.43
C GLU A 241 41.66 -16.39 9.99
N SER A 242 41.17 -17.50 10.54
CA SER A 242 39.77 -17.92 10.46
C SER A 242 39.19 -17.92 11.87
N ASN A 243 37.86 -17.92 12.00
CA ASN A 243 37.18 -18.02 13.28
C ASN A 243 37.59 -19.25 14.12
N PHE A 244 38.30 -20.21 13.51
CA PHE A 244 38.79 -21.46 14.11
C PHE A 244 40.30 -21.65 13.92
N GLY A 245 41.00 -20.67 13.37
CA GLY A 245 42.42 -20.75 13.05
C GLY A 245 43.32 -20.46 14.25
N THR A 246 44.50 -21.13 14.31
CA THR A 246 45.54 -20.85 15.28
C THR A 246 46.40 -19.70 14.81
N ARG A 247 46.57 -18.65 15.61
CA ARG A 247 47.46 -17.54 15.36
C ARG A 247 48.86 -17.84 15.90
N ILE A 248 49.88 -17.63 15.08
CA ILE A 248 51.28 -17.76 15.47
C ILE A 248 51.79 -16.34 15.76
N VAL A 249 52.24 -16.12 17.00
CA VAL A 249 52.78 -14.82 17.44
C VAL A 249 54.23 -15.00 17.87
N HIS A 250 55.03 -13.92 17.78
CA HIS A 250 56.41 -13.91 18.24
C HIS A 250 56.43 -13.93 19.79
N LYS A 251 57.47 -14.56 20.37
CA LYS A 251 57.61 -14.59 21.83
C LYS A 251 57.91 -13.17 22.33
N GLY A 252 56.98 -12.59 23.02
CA GLY A 252 57.03 -11.22 23.52
C GLY A 252 55.89 -10.32 23.04
N ASP A 253 55.21 -10.70 21.94
CA ASP A 253 54.04 -9.98 21.48
C ASP A 253 52.85 -10.21 22.42
N VAL A 254 52.14 -9.13 22.72
CA VAL A 254 50.93 -9.20 23.57
C VAL A 254 49.73 -9.05 22.66
N MET A 255 48.78 -10.00 22.78
CA MET A 255 47.54 -9.94 22.01
C MET A 255 46.38 -9.57 22.92
N HIS A 256 45.64 -8.55 22.53
CA HIS A 256 44.42 -8.15 23.16
C HIS A 256 43.26 -8.49 22.24
N GLN A 257 42.30 -9.24 22.74
CA GLN A 257 41.07 -9.51 22.03
C GLN A 257 39.94 -8.73 22.69
N HIS A 258 39.35 -7.78 21.94
CA HIS A 258 38.16 -7.11 22.36
C HIS A 258 36.96 -7.79 21.71
N GLN A 259 36.10 -8.36 22.58
CA GLN A 259 34.79 -8.85 22.17
C GLN A 259 33.75 -7.75 22.37
N TYR A 260 33.08 -7.37 21.29
CA TYR A 260 31.91 -6.49 21.39
C TYR A 260 30.70 -7.29 21.81
N THR A 261 29.97 -6.82 22.82
CA THR A 261 28.66 -7.35 23.18
C THR A 261 27.59 -6.67 22.35
N PHE A 262 26.77 -7.47 21.68
CA PHE A 262 25.66 -6.98 20.83
C PHE A 262 24.34 -6.87 21.61
N ALA A 263 24.40 -6.85 22.95
CA ALA A 263 23.21 -6.67 23.79
C ALA A 263 22.53 -5.34 23.45
N GLY A 264 21.21 -5.39 23.21
CA GLY A 264 20.39 -4.22 22.87
C GLY A 264 20.34 -3.82 21.40
N LEU A 265 21.18 -4.37 20.51
CA LEU A 265 21.09 -4.04 19.08
C LEU A 265 19.77 -4.52 18.45
N ALA A 266 19.26 -5.66 18.87
CA ALA A 266 17.96 -6.17 18.42
C ALA A 266 16.84 -5.20 18.78
N ASP A 267 16.87 -4.64 20.00
CA ASP A 267 15.85 -3.68 20.47
C ASP A 267 15.88 -2.37 19.65
N VAL A 268 17.10 -1.91 19.28
CA VAL A 268 17.24 -0.72 18.41
C VAL A 268 16.66 -0.98 17.04
N TYR A 269 16.96 -2.14 16.46
CA TYR A 269 16.44 -2.51 15.14
C TYR A 269 14.92 -2.67 15.15
N ASP A 270 14.36 -3.32 16.17
CA ASP A 270 12.92 -3.47 16.36
C ASP A 270 12.23 -2.10 16.48
N ARG A 271 12.85 -1.13 17.17
CA ARG A 271 12.34 0.23 17.24
C ARG A 271 12.32 0.93 15.89
N MET A 272 13.37 0.79 15.07
CA MET A 272 13.38 1.34 13.71
C MET A 272 12.30 0.73 12.82
N MET A 273 12.04 -0.58 12.96
CA MET A 273 10.91 -1.21 12.25
C MET A 273 9.56 -0.65 12.69
N MET A 274 9.37 -0.38 13.99
CA MET A 274 8.15 0.26 14.50
C MET A 274 7.97 1.68 13.95
N ASP A 275 9.05 2.48 13.86
CA ASP A 275 9.01 3.84 13.33
C ASP A 275 8.58 3.84 11.84
N VAL A 276 9.18 2.96 11.02
CA VAL A 276 8.79 2.80 9.60
C VAL A 276 7.34 2.33 9.47
N SER A 277 6.92 1.37 10.30
CA SER A 277 5.54 0.86 10.32
C SER A 277 4.53 1.92 10.70
N GLY A 278 4.83 2.71 11.74
CA GLY A 278 4.00 3.83 12.17
C GLY A 278 3.87 4.91 11.09
N ALA A 279 4.98 5.27 10.44
CA ALA A 279 4.98 6.22 9.33
C ALA A 279 4.15 5.72 8.13
N ALA A 280 4.24 4.42 7.82
CA ALA A 280 3.48 3.77 6.74
C ALA A 280 2.03 3.46 7.10
N ARG A 281 1.64 3.55 8.38
CA ARG A 281 0.32 3.13 8.91
C ARG A 281 0.00 1.65 8.65
N ILE A 282 1.02 0.81 8.60
CA ILE A 282 0.90 -0.64 8.40
C ILE A 282 1.49 -1.34 9.62
N PRO A 283 0.77 -2.26 10.27
CA PRO A 283 1.30 -3.01 11.41
C PRO A 283 2.63 -3.69 11.09
N VAL A 284 3.55 -3.70 12.06
CA VAL A 284 4.89 -4.32 11.91
C VAL A 284 4.79 -5.76 11.43
N THR A 285 3.82 -6.51 11.96
CA THR A 285 3.57 -7.90 11.58
C THR A 285 3.22 -8.08 10.11
N LYS A 286 2.51 -7.12 9.52
CA LYS A 286 2.18 -7.13 8.09
C LYS A 286 3.32 -6.61 7.22
N LEU A 287 3.93 -5.49 7.62
CA LEU A 287 4.97 -4.84 6.82
C LEU A 287 6.25 -5.66 6.78
N PHE A 288 6.70 -6.19 7.93
CA PHE A 288 7.95 -6.93 8.08
C PHE A 288 7.79 -8.45 8.21
N GLY A 289 6.56 -8.96 8.31
CA GLY A 289 6.27 -10.40 8.42
C GLY A 289 6.70 -11.04 9.75
N ARG A 290 7.02 -10.24 10.76
CA ARG A 290 7.44 -10.73 12.09
C ARG A 290 6.94 -9.81 13.21
N SER A 291 6.70 -10.39 14.38
CA SER A 291 6.38 -9.61 15.58
C SER A 291 7.66 -9.23 16.31
N PRO A 292 7.81 -7.99 16.80
CA PRO A 292 8.86 -7.61 17.72
C PRO A 292 8.75 -8.44 19.02
N ALA A 293 9.89 -8.71 19.66
CA ALA A 293 9.91 -9.47 20.90
C ALA A 293 9.11 -8.76 22.02
N GLY A 294 8.20 -9.45 22.68
CA GLY A 294 7.42 -8.95 23.84
C GLY A 294 6.04 -8.36 23.51
N MET A 295 5.55 -8.38 22.28
CA MET A 295 4.34 -7.67 21.85
C MET A 295 3.08 -8.58 21.66
N ASN A 296 2.92 -9.61 22.48
CA ASN A 296 1.81 -10.56 22.34
C ASN A 296 0.40 -9.99 22.62
N ALA A 297 0.30 -8.85 23.31
CA ALA A 297 -1.01 -8.27 23.68
C ALA A 297 -1.49 -7.15 22.74
N THR A 298 -0.60 -6.53 21.96
CA THR A 298 -0.90 -5.34 21.14
C THR A 298 -1.17 -5.65 19.67
N GLY A 299 -0.78 -6.83 19.19
CA GLY A 299 -0.92 -7.18 17.76
C GLY A 299 -2.37 -7.25 17.27
N GLU A 300 -3.30 -7.68 18.12
CA GLU A 300 -4.74 -7.75 17.78
C GLU A 300 -5.35 -6.36 17.72
N SER A 301 -5.02 -5.49 18.67
CA SER A 301 -5.45 -4.10 18.67
C SER A 301 -4.92 -3.34 17.45
N ASP A 302 -3.65 -3.54 17.11
CA ASP A 302 -3.03 -2.89 15.94
C ASP A 302 -3.68 -3.37 14.64
N MET A 303 -4.03 -4.65 14.55
CA MET A 303 -4.75 -5.19 13.40
C MET A 303 -6.17 -4.65 13.30
N ARG A 304 -6.88 -4.44 14.42
CA ARG A 304 -8.20 -3.82 14.44
C ARG A 304 -8.13 -2.38 13.94
N ASN A 305 -7.25 -1.57 14.50
CA ASN A 305 -7.03 -0.19 14.05
C ASN A 305 -6.65 -0.11 12.56
N TYR A 306 -5.87 -1.07 12.09
CA TYR A 306 -5.51 -1.17 10.68
C TYR A 306 -6.72 -1.53 9.81
N ASN A 307 -7.55 -2.48 10.23
CA ASN A 307 -8.75 -2.87 9.51
C ASN A 307 -9.74 -1.69 9.42
N ASP A 308 -9.94 -0.95 10.52
CA ASP A 308 -10.77 0.27 10.52
C ASP A 308 -10.21 1.33 9.53
N TYR A 309 -8.88 1.47 9.47
CA TYR A 309 -8.24 2.36 8.50
C TYR A 309 -8.46 1.90 7.05
N ILE A 310 -8.38 0.61 6.78
CA ILE A 310 -8.67 0.03 5.45
C ILE A 310 -10.12 0.25 5.07
N ASP A 311 -11.07 0.02 5.98
CA ASP A 311 -12.49 0.25 5.73
C ASP A 311 -12.75 1.75 5.43
N GLY A 312 -12.08 2.67 6.13
CA GLY A 312 -12.12 4.10 5.82
C GLY A 312 -11.60 4.45 4.42
N ILE A 313 -10.54 3.77 3.93
CA ILE A 313 -10.04 3.95 2.55
C ILE A 313 -11.06 3.41 1.53
N ARG A 314 -11.70 2.27 1.81
CA ARG A 314 -12.73 1.71 0.94
C ARG A 314 -13.89 2.67 0.76
N ASP A 315 -14.37 3.26 1.85
CA ASP A 315 -15.49 4.19 1.82
C ASP A 315 -15.14 5.56 1.21
N THR A 316 -13.93 6.05 1.40
CA THR A 316 -13.56 7.40 0.96
C THR A 316 -12.92 7.45 -0.43
N VAL A 317 -12.21 6.38 -0.84
CA VAL A 317 -11.49 6.35 -2.12
C VAL A 317 -12.16 5.42 -3.10
N PHE A 318 -12.30 4.13 -2.73
CA PHE A 318 -12.82 3.15 -3.67
C PHE A 318 -14.32 3.30 -3.95
N ARG A 319 -15.12 3.73 -2.96
CA ARG A 319 -16.54 4.02 -3.17
C ARG A 319 -16.72 5.09 -4.24
N GLY A 320 -16.03 6.23 -4.16
CA GLY A 320 -16.14 7.30 -5.16
C GLY A 320 -15.72 6.84 -6.56
N ILE A 321 -14.68 5.99 -6.68
CA ILE A 321 -14.26 5.40 -7.95
C ILE A 321 -15.34 4.46 -8.50
N LEU A 322 -15.89 3.61 -7.64
CA LEU A 322 -16.91 2.63 -8.04
C LEU A 322 -18.24 3.32 -8.37
N ASP A 323 -18.64 4.36 -7.64
CA ASP A 323 -19.86 5.12 -7.93
C ASP A 323 -19.81 5.75 -9.32
N LYS A 324 -18.64 6.24 -9.77
CA LYS A 324 -18.44 6.72 -11.15
C LYS A 324 -18.47 5.58 -12.18
N LEU A 325 -17.96 4.39 -11.84
CA LEU A 325 -17.89 3.25 -12.75
C LEU A 325 -19.20 2.43 -12.80
N LEU A 326 -19.94 2.38 -11.72
CA LEU A 326 -21.10 1.49 -11.56
C LEU A 326 -22.20 1.72 -12.60
N PRO A 327 -22.58 2.97 -12.94
CA PRO A 327 -23.55 3.23 -14.03
C PRO A 327 -23.07 2.68 -15.38
N ILE A 328 -21.78 2.84 -15.69
CA ILE A 328 -21.17 2.37 -16.94
C ILE A 328 -21.19 0.84 -16.99
N LEU A 329 -20.83 0.20 -15.89
CA LEU A 329 -20.82 -1.26 -15.76
C LEU A 329 -22.25 -1.82 -15.85
N ALA A 330 -23.23 -1.16 -15.21
CA ALA A 330 -24.63 -1.55 -15.27
C ALA A 330 -25.20 -1.46 -16.69
N LEU A 331 -24.95 -0.36 -17.39
CA LEU A 331 -25.36 -0.20 -18.80
C LEU A 331 -24.69 -1.27 -19.68
N SER A 332 -23.43 -1.52 -19.51
CA SER A 332 -22.71 -2.52 -20.31
C SER A 332 -23.13 -3.96 -19.97
N ALA A 333 -23.42 -4.28 -18.68
CA ALA A 333 -23.81 -5.63 -18.29
C ALA A 333 -25.31 -5.90 -18.49
N TRP A 334 -26.17 -4.89 -18.25
CA TRP A 334 -27.62 -5.04 -18.12
C TRP A 334 -28.41 -4.23 -19.16
N GLY A 335 -27.76 -3.23 -19.81
CA GLY A 335 -28.44 -2.30 -20.72
C GLY A 335 -29.35 -1.27 -20.03
N ARG A 336 -29.32 -1.20 -18.71
CA ARG A 336 -30.07 -0.23 -17.89
C ARG A 336 -29.38 -0.02 -16.54
N ILE A 337 -29.68 1.08 -15.89
CA ILE A 337 -29.27 1.38 -14.51
C ILE A 337 -30.52 1.17 -13.62
N PRO A 338 -30.52 0.23 -12.67
CA PRO A 338 -31.59 0.13 -11.66
C PRO A 338 -31.60 1.34 -10.73
N ASP A 339 -32.79 1.82 -10.33
CA ASP A 339 -32.96 2.96 -9.43
C ASP A 339 -32.46 2.67 -8.00
N ASP A 340 -32.42 1.39 -7.62
CA ASP A 340 -31.98 0.89 -6.31
C ASP A 340 -30.55 0.35 -6.31
N LEU A 341 -29.74 0.73 -7.31
CA LEU A 341 -28.38 0.23 -7.47
C LEU A 341 -27.43 0.92 -6.48
N GLU A 342 -27.02 0.16 -5.48
CA GLU A 342 -26.04 0.59 -4.47
C GLU A 342 -24.91 -0.43 -4.33
N ILE A 343 -23.79 0.01 -3.79
CA ILE A 343 -22.67 -0.87 -3.43
C ILE A 343 -22.43 -0.83 -1.93
N ASP A 344 -22.01 -1.97 -1.41
CA ASP A 344 -21.62 -2.10 -0.01
C ASP A 344 -20.31 -2.87 0.12
N PHE A 345 -19.54 -2.51 1.14
CA PHE A 345 -18.30 -3.18 1.50
C PHE A 345 -18.47 -3.98 2.77
N GLU A 346 -18.24 -5.29 2.71
CA GLU A 346 -18.17 -6.09 3.93
C GLU A 346 -17.02 -5.59 4.82
N PRO A 347 -17.23 -5.34 6.12
CA PRO A 347 -16.17 -4.96 7.04
C PRO A 347 -14.97 -5.91 6.95
N MET A 348 -13.76 -5.36 7.08
CA MET A 348 -12.53 -6.17 7.04
C MET A 348 -12.46 -7.16 8.20
N GLU A 349 -12.88 -6.71 9.37
CA GLU A 349 -13.00 -7.57 10.56
C GLU A 349 -14.41 -8.14 10.61
N THR A 350 -14.51 -9.42 10.35
CA THR A 350 -15.73 -10.19 10.67
C THR A 350 -15.52 -10.84 12.03
N ALA A 351 -16.45 -10.63 12.96
CA ALA A 351 -16.42 -11.30 14.25
C ALA A 351 -16.19 -12.81 14.07
N SER A 352 -15.42 -13.42 14.97
CA SER A 352 -15.19 -14.86 14.88
C SER A 352 -16.54 -15.61 14.87
N PRO A 353 -16.65 -16.82 14.31
CA PRO A 353 -17.88 -17.59 14.36
C PRO A 353 -18.43 -17.79 15.78
N LEU A 354 -17.53 -17.83 16.78
CA LEU A 354 -17.89 -17.91 18.21
C LEU A 354 -18.44 -16.57 18.71
N ASP A 355 -17.81 -15.45 18.38
CA ASP A 355 -18.28 -14.11 18.75
C ASP A 355 -19.61 -13.80 18.08
N ASN A 356 -19.75 -14.16 16.80
CA ASN A 356 -21.05 -14.06 16.08
C ASN A 356 -22.13 -14.87 16.74
N ALA A 357 -21.87 -16.12 17.12
CA ALA A 357 -22.84 -16.95 17.80
C ALA A 357 -23.22 -16.36 19.18
N ASP A 358 -22.28 -15.77 19.91
CA ASP A 358 -22.53 -15.11 21.19
C ASP A 358 -23.36 -13.81 21.03
N VAL A 359 -23.05 -13.00 20.00
CA VAL A 359 -23.81 -11.80 19.64
C VAL A 359 -25.25 -12.18 19.22
N ILE A 360 -25.40 -13.19 18.35
CA ILE A 360 -26.72 -13.71 17.94
C ILE A 360 -27.53 -14.20 19.15
N ALA A 361 -26.91 -14.98 20.04
CA ALA A 361 -27.56 -15.46 21.23
C ALA A 361 -28.01 -14.33 22.17
N LYS A 362 -27.17 -13.31 22.36
CA LYS A 362 -27.49 -12.12 23.18
C LYS A 362 -28.58 -11.27 22.56
N LYS A 363 -28.50 -10.97 21.25
CA LYS A 363 -29.55 -10.21 20.53
C LYS A 363 -30.89 -10.96 20.56
N THR A 364 -30.90 -12.26 20.25
CA THR A 364 -32.06 -13.09 20.32
C THR A 364 -32.67 -13.12 21.72
N GLY A 365 -31.82 -13.29 22.75
CA GLY A 365 -32.26 -13.23 24.16
C GLY A 365 -32.90 -11.89 24.51
N ALA A 366 -32.34 -10.77 24.06
CA ALA A 366 -32.90 -9.44 24.26
C ALA A 366 -34.28 -9.27 23.59
N ILE A 367 -34.42 -9.71 22.33
CA ILE A 367 -35.70 -9.64 21.58
C ILE A 367 -36.76 -10.51 22.27
N VAL A 368 -36.42 -11.73 22.67
CA VAL A 368 -37.34 -12.64 23.36
C VAL A 368 -37.75 -12.04 24.71
N THR A 369 -36.83 -11.46 25.46
CA THR A 369 -37.13 -10.80 26.74
C THR A 369 -38.06 -9.58 26.55
N ALA A 370 -37.79 -8.77 25.53
CA ALA A 370 -38.63 -7.61 25.22
C ALA A 370 -40.05 -8.02 24.80
N TYR A 371 -40.18 -9.09 24.01
CA TYR A 371 -41.48 -9.68 23.65
C TYR A 371 -42.21 -10.27 24.87
N GLN A 372 -41.54 -11.02 25.71
CA GLN A 372 -42.13 -11.60 26.94
C GLN A 372 -42.56 -10.56 27.97
N SER A 373 -41.92 -9.36 27.92
CA SER A 373 -42.26 -8.23 28.80
C SER A 373 -43.28 -7.28 28.19
N ASP A 374 -43.96 -7.67 27.10
CA ASP A 374 -44.93 -6.86 26.37
C ASP A 374 -44.41 -5.50 25.89
N LEU A 375 -43.07 -5.33 25.75
CA LEU A 375 -42.44 -4.13 25.27
C LEU A 375 -42.50 -4.00 23.76
N ILE A 376 -42.52 -5.11 23.03
CA ILE A 376 -42.65 -5.20 21.58
C ILE A 376 -43.71 -6.25 21.22
N ASP A 377 -44.43 -6.04 20.13
CA ASP A 377 -45.39 -7.00 19.59
C ASP A 377 -44.72 -8.12 18.78
N GLN A 378 -45.49 -9.14 18.44
CA GLN A 378 -45.00 -10.32 17.72
C GLN A 378 -44.46 -9.96 16.31
N GLU A 379 -45.05 -8.98 15.65
CA GLU A 379 -44.66 -8.56 14.31
C GLU A 379 -43.32 -7.82 14.35
N THR A 380 -43.13 -6.95 15.33
CA THR A 380 -41.85 -6.27 15.58
C THR A 380 -40.76 -7.29 15.93
N ALA A 381 -41.05 -8.25 16.82
CA ALA A 381 -40.07 -9.27 17.18
C ALA A 381 -39.63 -10.13 15.96
N ARG A 382 -40.58 -10.49 15.09
CA ARG A 382 -40.25 -11.20 13.83
C ARG A 382 -39.44 -10.37 12.89
N ARG A 383 -39.74 -9.08 12.71
CA ARG A 383 -39.00 -8.17 11.85
C ARG A 383 -37.58 -8.01 12.33
N GLU A 384 -37.33 -7.86 13.63
CA GLU A 384 -36.01 -7.77 14.23
C GLU A 384 -35.23 -9.09 14.04
N LEU A 385 -35.85 -10.25 14.20
CA LEU A 385 -35.23 -11.55 13.96
C LEU A 385 -34.92 -11.76 12.47
N HIS A 386 -35.78 -11.26 11.57
CA HIS A 386 -35.54 -11.31 10.12
C HIS A 386 -34.35 -10.40 9.72
N GLY A 387 -34.24 -9.19 10.28
CA GLY A 387 -33.11 -8.32 10.08
C GLY A 387 -31.79 -8.96 10.54
N MET A 388 -31.81 -9.76 11.61
CA MET A 388 -30.64 -10.54 12.04
C MET A 388 -30.29 -11.68 11.06
N SER A 389 -31.24 -12.22 10.32
CA SER A 389 -30.99 -13.20 9.26
C SER A 389 -30.22 -12.61 8.12
N GLU A 390 -30.58 -11.40 7.69
CA GLU A 390 -29.83 -10.65 6.66
C GLU A 390 -28.41 -10.28 7.09
N GLU A 391 -28.22 -9.90 8.36
CA GLU A 391 -26.89 -9.54 8.89
C GLU A 391 -25.95 -10.74 9.09
N ASN A 392 -26.46 -11.87 9.59
CA ASN A 392 -25.63 -12.96 10.12
C ASN A 392 -25.96 -14.37 9.58
N GLY A 393 -26.95 -14.50 8.67
CA GLY A 393 -27.41 -15.79 8.15
C GLY A 393 -28.09 -16.69 9.20
N ALA A 394 -28.54 -16.11 10.33
CA ALA A 394 -29.27 -16.84 11.36
C ALA A 394 -30.77 -16.69 11.12
N PHE A 395 -31.51 -17.79 11.27
CA PHE A 395 -32.99 -17.79 11.14
C PHE A 395 -33.54 -17.58 9.71
N ASP A 396 -32.85 -18.02 8.67
CA ASP A 396 -33.24 -17.89 7.25
C ASP A 396 -34.66 -18.47 6.94
N ALA A 397 -35.25 -19.25 7.85
CA ALA A 397 -36.57 -19.86 7.70
C ALA A 397 -37.71 -19.07 8.36
N ILE A 398 -37.43 -17.88 8.93
CA ILE A 398 -38.47 -17.02 9.50
C ILE A 398 -39.05 -16.16 8.37
N THR A 399 -40.18 -16.56 7.84
CA THR A 399 -41.03 -15.79 6.90
C THR A 399 -42.06 -14.94 7.63
#